data_c9a1d0f37b51771e43cf9dcea648b478
#
_entry.id   c9a1d0f37b51771e43cf9dcea648b478
#
_cell.length_a   1.000
_cell.length_b   1.000
_cell.length_c   1.000
_cell.angle_alpha   90.00
_cell.angle_beta   90.00
_cell.angle_gamma   90.00
#
_symmetry.space_group_name_H-M   'P 1'
#
loop_
_entity.id
_entity.type
_entity.pdbx_description
1 polymer ?
#
loop_
_entity_poly.entity_id
_entity_poly.type
_entity_poly.pdbx_seq_one_letter_code
_entity_poly.pdbx_strand_id
1 'polypeptide(L)'
;MANEVKKQPMDVESILKINSPADRLGGPIDLVYRNESEGWAIVTIYWDNCPTLGIRWFLGTYGTPVSYNHPQWFVLPDGLHQAILNQLPISVKKR
;
A
#
# COMPACT_ATOMS: atom_id res chain seq x y z
N MET A 1 14.39 -7.73 25.02
CA MET A 1 14.18 -7.37 24.54
C MET A 1 14.07 -7.08 23.62
N ALA A 2 14.35 -7.09 23.60
CA ALA A 2 14.50 -6.50 22.67
C ALA A 2 13.65 -6.66 21.70
N ASN A 3 13.07 -6.93 21.52
CA ASN A 3 12.35 -7.12 20.62
C ASN A 3 11.62 -6.16 20.04
N GLU A 4 11.44 -5.25 20.48
CA GLU A 4 10.68 -4.26 19.98
C GLU A 4 11.20 -3.66 18.80
N VAL A 5 12.39 -3.68 18.65
CA VAL A 5 12.97 -3.16 17.49
C VAL A 5 12.48 -3.78 16.26
N LYS A 6 11.94 -4.94 16.36
CA LYS A 6 11.48 -5.58 15.19
C LYS A 6 10.29 -4.98 14.59
N LYS A 7 9.71 -3.97 15.20
CA LYS A 7 8.54 -3.35 14.65
C LYS A 7 8.85 -2.22 13.71
N GLN A 8 10.02 -2.18 13.17
CA GLN A 8 10.35 -1.11 12.24
C GLN A 8 9.47 -1.17 11.02
N PRO A 9 9.06 -0.03 10.50
CA PRO A 9 8.20 0.00 9.33
C PRO A 9 8.94 -0.40 8.07
N MET A 10 8.21 -0.88 7.08
CA MET A 10 8.78 -1.10 5.77
C MET A 10 9.07 0.24 5.13
N ASP A 11 10.17 0.34 4.41
CA ASP A 11 10.44 1.59 3.72
C ASP A 11 9.67 1.64 2.39
N VAL A 12 9.72 2.80 1.74
CA VAL A 12 8.95 3.00 0.52
C VAL A 12 9.36 2.01 -0.55
N GLU A 13 10.65 1.79 -0.69
CA GLU A 13 11.13 0.89 -1.72
C GLU A 13 10.61 -0.53 -1.53
N SER A 14 10.60 -1.00 -0.29
CA SER A 14 10.08 -2.33 0.00
C SER A 14 8.60 -2.43 -0.31
N ILE A 15 7.84 -1.38 0.01
CA ILE A 15 6.41 -1.37 -0.26
C ILE A 15 6.16 -1.45 -1.77
N LEU A 16 6.89 -0.68 -2.54
CA LEU A 16 6.66 -0.63 -3.98
C LEU A 16 7.06 -1.91 -4.70
N LYS A 17 7.76 -2.80 -4.02
CA LYS A 17 8.13 -4.08 -4.59
C LYS A 17 7.16 -5.21 -4.30
N ILE A 18 6.10 -4.93 -3.54
CA ILE A 18 5.13 -5.96 -3.21
C ILE A 18 4.31 -6.28 -4.45
N ASN A 19 4.46 -7.49 -4.95
CA ASN A 19 3.80 -7.87 -6.19
C ASN A 19 2.94 -9.11 -6.03
N SER A 20 2.41 -9.33 -4.86
CA SER A 20 1.55 -10.48 -4.60
C SER A 20 0.10 -10.02 -4.43
N PRO A 21 -0.86 -10.70 -5.01
CA PRO A 21 -0.71 -11.92 -5.83
C PRO A 21 -0.26 -11.58 -7.25
N ALA A 22 0.74 -12.29 -7.70
CA ALA A 22 1.39 -11.94 -8.96
C ALA A 22 0.51 -12.18 -10.18
N ASP A 23 -0.45 -13.08 -10.07
CA ASP A 23 -1.33 -13.36 -11.19
C ASP A 23 -2.37 -12.26 -11.41
N ARG A 24 -2.51 -11.33 -10.48
CA ARG A 24 -3.46 -10.24 -10.61
C ARG A 24 -2.80 -8.89 -10.75
N LEU A 25 -1.64 -8.73 -10.14
CA LEU A 25 -0.92 -7.47 -10.18
C LEU A 25 -0.03 -7.39 -11.40
N GLY A 26 -0.09 -6.28 -12.09
CA GLY A 26 0.79 -6.03 -13.21
C GLY A 26 1.09 -4.55 -13.28
N GLY A 27 2.05 -4.19 -14.11
CA GLY A 27 2.39 -2.79 -14.29
C GLY A 27 3.10 -2.21 -13.08
N PRO A 28 3.43 -0.94 -13.16
CA PRO A 28 4.16 -0.29 -12.07
C PRO A 28 3.26 0.00 -10.89
N ILE A 29 3.89 0.08 -9.73
CA ILE A 29 3.23 0.47 -8.49
C ILE A 29 3.78 1.83 -8.11
N ASP A 30 2.91 2.81 -7.97
CA ASP A 30 3.33 4.17 -7.63
C ASP A 30 2.73 4.60 -6.32
N LEU A 31 3.55 5.22 -5.48
CA LEU A 31 3.10 5.70 -4.18
C LEU A 31 2.21 6.92 -4.36
N VAL A 32 1.02 6.88 -3.77
CA VAL A 32 0.13 8.02 -3.73
C VAL A 32 0.33 8.78 -2.43
N TYR A 33 0.34 8.07 -1.32
CA TYR A 33 0.47 8.70 -0.02
C TYR A 33 0.96 7.71 1.00
N ARG A 34 1.83 8.16 1.89
CA ARG A 34 2.34 7.35 2.97
C ARG A 34 2.13 8.11 4.27
N ASN A 35 1.37 7.53 5.18
CA ASN A 35 1.10 8.14 6.48
C ASN A 35 2.06 7.54 7.49
N GLU A 36 3.13 8.27 7.82
CA GLU A 36 4.15 7.74 8.70
C GLU A 36 3.66 7.59 10.14
N SER A 37 2.80 8.49 10.56
CA SER A 37 2.38 8.45 11.97
C SER A 37 1.42 7.32 12.24
N GLU A 38 0.63 6.92 11.28
CA GLU A 38 -0.33 5.85 11.48
C GLU A 38 0.13 4.52 10.89
N GLY A 39 1.06 4.56 9.96
CA GLY A 39 1.66 3.34 9.44
C GLY A 39 0.95 2.69 8.27
N TRP A 40 0.32 3.49 7.40
CA TRP A 40 -0.34 2.94 6.21
C TRP A 40 0.02 3.73 4.97
N ALA A 41 -0.19 3.11 3.83
CA ALA A 41 0.14 3.75 2.56
C ALA A 41 -0.89 3.38 1.50
N ILE A 42 -1.04 4.28 0.54
CA ILE A 42 -1.91 4.10 -0.61
C ILE A 42 -1.06 4.20 -1.86
N VAL A 43 -1.30 3.31 -2.80
CA VAL A 43 -0.58 3.29 -4.07
C VAL A 43 -1.56 3.17 -5.22
N THR A 44 -1.10 3.50 -6.42
CA THR A 44 -1.81 3.08 -7.63
C THR A 44 -1.19 1.79 -8.10
N ILE A 45 -2.04 0.84 -8.48
CA ILE A 45 -1.61 -0.46 -8.99
C ILE A 45 -2.48 -0.83 -10.17
N TYR A 46 -2.08 -1.89 -10.87
CA TYR A 46 -2.91 -2.47 -11.91
C TYR A 46 -3.37 -3.84 -11.42
N TRP A 47 -4.66 -3.99 -11.29
CA TRP A 47 -5.27 -5.23 -10.81
C TRP A 47 -6.12 -5.77 -11.95
N ASP A 48 -5.76 -6.96 -12.43
CA ASP A 48 -6.41 -7.54 -13.60
C ASP A 48 -6.36 -6.55 -14.77
N ASN A 49 -5.22 -5.88 -14.92
CA ASN A 49 -4.98 -4.89 -15.98
C ASN A 49 -5.81 -3.63 -15.89
N CYS A 50 -6.44 -3.38 -14.76
CA CYS A 50 -7.20 -2.16 -14.54
C CYS A 50 -6.52 -1.31 -13.48
N PRO A 51 -6.31 -0.02 -13.74
CA PRO A 51 -5.71 0.85 -12.73
C PRO A 51 -6.64 1.01 -11.54
N THR A 52 -6.10 0.91 -10.35
CA THR A 52 -6.89 1.01 -9.13
C THR A 52 -6.02 1.48 -7.99
N LEU A 53 -6.60 1.60 -6.81
CA LEU A 53 -5.86 1.96 -5.62
C LEU A 53 -5.71 0.75 -4.71
N GLY A 54 -4.52 0.62 -4.15
CA GLY A 54 -4.27 -0.38 -3.13
C GLY A 54 -3.87 0.30 -1.84
N ILE A 55 -4.20 -0.32 -0.71
CA ILE A 55 -3.84 0.21 0.59
C ILE A 55 -3.31 -0.91 1.44
N ARG A 56 -2.36 -0.57 2.34
CA ARG A 56 -1.87 -1.55 3.29
C ARG A 56 -1.18 -0.85 4.44
N TRP A 57 -1.09 -1.58 5.56
CA TRP A 57 -0.27 -1.15 6.68
C TRP A 57 1.17 -1.57 6.40
N PHE A 58 2.13 -0.81 6.90
CA PHE A 58 3.53 -1.15 6.67
C PHE A 58 4.34 -1.29 7.95
N LEU A 59 3.70 -1.40 9.10
CA LEU A 59 4.40 -1.63 10.35
C LEU A 59 4.66 -3.13 10.51
N GLY A 60 5.79 -3.47 11.10
CA GLY A 60 6.18 -4.85 11.26
C GLY A 60 6.92 -5.37 10.04
N THR A 61 7.30 -6.63 10.09
CA THR A 61 8.14 -7.21 9.05
C THR A 61 7.46 -7.21 7.69
N TYR A 62 6.20 -7.59 7.65
CA TYR A 62 5.48 -7.67 6.39
C TYR A 62 4.30 -6.72 6.30
N GLY A 63 3.99 -6.01 7.40
CA GLY A 63 2.77 -5.20 7.45
C GLY A 63 1.54 -6.07 7.35
N THR A 64 0.45 -5.52 6.87
CA THR A 64 -0.77 -6.26 6.56
C THR A 64 -1.41 -5.61 5.36
N PRO A 65 -2.12 -6.33 4.51
CA PRO A 65 -2.47 -7.75 4.63
C PRO A 65 -1.33 -8.68 4.21
N VAL A 66 -1.38 -9.90 4.75
CA VAL A 66 -0.36 -10.92 4.48
C VAL A 66 -1.08 -12.23 4.22
N SER A 67 -0.60 -13.00 3.26
CA SER A 67 -1.14 -14.31 2.98
C SER A 67 0.04 -15.26 2.77
N TYR A 68 0.10 -16.34 3.57
CA TYR A 68 1.20 -17.31 3.48
C TYR A 68 2.57 -16.63 3.54
N ASN A 69 2.68 -15.65 4.46
CA ASN A 69 3.92 -14.88 4.66
C ASN A 69 4.32 -14.01 3.48
N HIS A 70 3.40 -13.74 2.56
CA HIS A 70 3.65 -12.83 1.45
C HIS A 70 2.84 -11.57 1.63
N PRO A 71 3.48 -10.39 1.68
CA PRO A 71 2.73 -9.13 1.75
C PRO A 71 1.86 -8.97 0.52
N GLN A 72 0.68 -8.42 0.71
CA GLN A 72 -0.29 -8.25 -0.37
C GLN A 72 -0.91 -6.88 -0.30
N TRP A 73 -1.73 -6.54 -1.27
CA TRP A 73 -2.45 -5.28 -1.31
C TRP A 73 -3.92 -5.51 -1.07
N PHE A 74 -4.53 -4.59 -0.32
CA PHE A 74 -5.98 -4.54 -0.23
C PHE A 74 -6.46 -3.60 -1.32
N VAL A 75 -7.21 -4.13 -2.26
CA VAL A 75 -7.65 -3.36 -3.43
C VAL A 75 -8.94 -2.63 -3.08
N LEU A 76 -8.96 -1.33 -3.33
CA LEU A 76 -10.13 -0.52 -2.98
C LEU A 76 -11.15 -0.56 -4.12
N PRO A 77 -12.45 -0.68 -3.79
CA PRO A 77 -13.48 -0.63 -4.81
C PRO A 77 -13.45 0.72 -5.53
N ASP A 78 -13.75 0.70 -6.83
CA ASP A 78 -13.73 1.92 -7.62
C ASP A 78 -14.59 3.03 -7.02
N GLY A 79 -15.71 2.67 -6.47
CA GLY A 79 -16.63 3.66 -5.92
C GLY A 79 -16.08 4.42 -4.73
N LEU A 80 -14.99 3.94 -4.12
CA LEU A 80 -14.38 4.60 -2.99
C LEU A 80 -13.17 5.44 -3.36
N HIS A 81 -12.68 5.33 -4.60
CA HIS A 81 -11.42 5.98 -4.95
C HIS A 81 -11.48 7.49 -4.77
N GLN A 82 -12.52 8.13 -5.29
CA GLN A 82 -12.59 9.57 -5.22
C GLN A 82 -12.76 10.06 -3.79
N ALA A 83 -13.56 9.35 -3.01
CA ALA A 83 -13.77 9.74 -1.62
C ALA A 83 -12.47 9.67 -0.83
N ILE A 84 -11.69 8.62 -1.06
CA ILE A 84 -10.43 8.47 -0.36
C ILE A 84 -9.44 9.53 -0.80
N LEU A 85 -9.32 9.76 -2.10
CA LEU A 85 -8.38 10.75 -2.61
C LEU A 85 -8.75 12.14 -2.10
N ASN A 86 -10.02 12.43 -1.96
CA ASN A 86 -10.46 13.73 -1.47
C ASN A 86 -10.09 13.97 -0.02
N GLN A 87 -9.86 12.91 0.75
CA GLN A 87 -9.50 13.05 2.16
C GLN A 87 -8.01 13.17 2.39
N LEU A 88 -7.21 12.96 1.35
CA LEU A 88 -5.76 13.06 1.50
C LEU A 88 -5.33 14.52 1.55
N PRO A 89 -4.13 14.79 2.08
CA PRO A 89 -3.63 16.15 2.12
C PRO A 89 -3.60 16.80 0.74
N ILE A 90 -3.81 18.08 0.72
CA ILE A 90 -3.87 18.82 -0.51
C ILE A 90 -2.67 18.64 -1.42
N SER A 91 -1.50 18.53 -0.83
CA SER A 91 -0.30 18.35 -1.63
C SER A 91 -0.35 17.06 -2.44
N VAL A 92 -1.06 16.06 -1.95
CA VAL A 92 -1.21 14.81 -2.66
C VAL A 92 -2.27 14.94 -3.75
N LYS A 93 -3.33 15.67 -3.45
CA LYS A 93 -4.42 15.80 -4.41
C LYS A 93 -4.01 16.49 -5.70
N LYS A 94 -2.94 17.22 -5.66
CA LYS A 94 -2.48 17.91 -6.85
C LYS A 94 -1.79 17.01 -7.84
N ARG A 95 -1.56 15.80 -7.46
CA ARG A 95 -0.92 14.89 -8.37
C ARG A 95 -1.87 14.44 -9.48
#